data_57f7752798d4ed545cfb2fefbe151b7a
#
_entry.id   57f7752798d4ed545cfb2fefbe151b7a
#
_cell.length_a   1.000
_cell.length_b   1.000
_cell.length_c   1.000
_cell.angle_alpha   90.00
_cell.angle_beta   90.00
_cell.angle_gamma   90.00
#
_symmetry.space_group_name_H-M   'P 1'
#
loop_
_entity.id
_entity.type
_entity.pdbx_description
1 polymer ?
#
loop_
_entity_poly.entity_id
_entity_poly.type
_entity_poly.pdbx_seq_one_letter_code
_entity_poly.pdbx_strand_id
1 'polypeptide(L)'
;LMLLLFLFFSNCASGGGTFSTDVWNITYDDQEGGISLTYKSKNICNGMYASYQWEGKEIKTSDYARHKISTGKVSDSFGKGHIYKVEYTDKELPELTQYFYLYPDKEYILTDFTVEAKEEISSAKMAPVNVDSISGFLQAGDNRALFVPFDNDKWIRYQSHPLGFDTLVSYEVTAIFNNESRNGLVIGSVEHDNWKTAVSIGKGMNDNIGSLVCYGGIADEQTRDVKVHGALVGKKIKSPKVFLGFFENWCDGLEAYAKANAVIAPPKAWEKAVPFGWNSWGALQFNLTYEKAMEVSDYFKENLQNNHFVNPDQTVYIGLDSGWDCMNEEQLKSFIEKCKSNGQIGGIYWTPFTDWARDPERTVDAAPEYKYKDIYLYANGKPQELDGAYAVDPTHPAVEAMMKKTSGLFHRAG
;
A
#
# COMPACT_ATOMS: atom_id res chain seq x y z
N LEU A 1 -10.77 -3.49 18.76
CA LEU A 1 -10.45 -4.53 19.75
C LEU A 1 -8.99 -4.29 20.17
N MET A 2 -8.80 -3.75 21.39
CA MET A 2 -7.49 -3.42 21.93
C MET A 2 -6.74 -4.72 22.28
N LEU A 3 -5.73 -5.06 21.50
CA LEU A 3 -4.90 -6.25 21.72
C LEU A 3 -3.96 -5.94 22.90
N LEU A 4 -4.11 -6.65 24.01
CA LEU A 4 -3.19 -6.56 25.15
C LEU A 4 -1.86 -7.23 24.78
N LEU A 5 -0.84 -6.41 24.60
CA LEU A 5 0.54 -6.84 24.40
C LEU A 5 1.16 -7.20 25.76
N PHE A 6 1.42 -8.48 26.04
CA PHE A 6 2.17 -8.88 27.22
C PHE A 6 3.67 -8.86 26.91
N LEU A 7 4.35 -7.83 27.42
CA LEU A 7 5.81 -7.69 27.32
C LEU A 7 6.47 -8.17 28.64
N PHE A 8 7.26 -9.22 28.57
CA PHE A 8 8.15 -9.64 29.68
C PHE A 8 9.59 -9.26 29.33
N PHE A 9 10.16 -8.35 30.11
CA PHE A 9 11.56 -7.94 29.95
C PHE A 9 12.45 -8.71 30.93
N SER A 10 13.53 -9.29 30.43
CA SER A 10 14.62 -9.83 31.25
C SER A 10 15.90 -9.04 31.01
N ASN A 11 16.61 -8.80 32.06
CA ASN A 11 17.72 -7.93 32.36
C ASN A 11 18.71 -7.54 31.25
N CYS A 12 19.18 -6.27 31.39
CA CYS A 12 20.22 -5.58 30.64
C CYS A 12 21.58 -6.28 30.65
N ALA A 13 22.17 -6.38 29.46
CA ALA A 13 23.63 -6.44 29.34
C ALA A 13 24.10 -5.08 28.77
N SER A 14 25.03 -4.42 29.48
CA SER A 14 25.77 -3.26 29.01
C SER A 14 26.95 -3.75 28.16
N GLY A 15 26.87 -3.52 26.84
CA GLY A 15 27.88 -3.86 25.86
C GLY A 15 27.23 -4.29 24.58
N GLY A 16 27.63 -3.80 23.40
CA GLY A 16 27.09 -3.97 22.08
C GLY A 16 26.24 -5.25 21.90
N GLY A 17 24.90 -5.07 21.97
CA GLY A 17 24.00 -6.19 22.17
C GLY A 17 23.69 -6.93 20.88
N THR A 18 24.25 -8.12 20.71
CA THR A 18 23.83 -9.04 19.65
C THR A 18 22.66 -9.89 20.13
N PHE A 19 21.64 -10.04 19.30
CA PHE A 19 20.57 -11.01 19.47
C PHE A 19 20.46 -11.88 18.22
N SER A 20 20.36 -13.20 18.41
CA SER A 20 20.35 -14.19 17.33
C SER A 20 19.14 -15.10 17.43
N THR A 21 18.58 -15.41 16.28
CA THR A 21 17.69 -16.54 16.02
C THR A 21 18.40 -17.52 15.11
N ASP A 22 17.75 -18.62 14.72
CA ASP A 22 18.31 -19.58 13.75
C ASP A 22 18.54 -18.95 12.37
N VAL A 23 17.84 -17.87 12.06
CA VAL A 23 17.81 -17.24 10.73
C VAL A 23 18.44 -15.84 10.73
N TRP A 24 18.14 -15.03 11.75
CA TRP A 24 18.53 -13.64 11.82
C TRP A 24 19.46 -13.34 12.97
N ASN A 25 20.50 -12.55 12.70
CA ASN A 25 21.28 -11.88 13.72
C ASN A 25 21.08 -10.38 13.61
N ILE A 26 20.84 -9.75 14.76
CA ILE A 26 20.75 -8.30 14.89
C ILE A 26 21.80 -7.84 15.89
N THR A 27 22.58 -6.85 15.53
CA THR A 27 23.64 -6.29 16.36
C THR A 27 23.58 -4.77 16.32
N TYR A 28 23.66 -4.13 17.47
CA TYR A 28 23.87 -2.69 17.54
C TYR A 28 25.38 -2.41 17.53
N ASP A 29 25.81 -1.55 16.61
CA ASP A 29 27.20 -1.08 16.53
C ASP A 29 27.34 0.23 17.28
N ASP A 30 28.04 0.20 18.41
CA ASP A 30 28.28 1.38 19.25
C ASP A 30 29.19 2.42 18.57
N GLN A 31 30.02 2.01 17.58
CA GLN A 31 30.92 2.93 16.89
C GLN A 31 30.23 3.68 15.76
N GLU A 32 29.41 2.98 15.01
CA GLU A 32 28.65 3.57 13.89
C GLU A 32 27.26 4.09 14.31
N GLY A 33 26.82 3.73 15.52
CA GLY A 33 25.54 4.18 16.08
C GLY A 33 24.32 3.63 15.36
N GLY A 34 24.40 2.41 14.81
CA GLY A 34 23.36 1.83 14.00
C GLY A 34 23.19 0.32 14.18
N ILE A 35 22.19 -0.23 13.51
CA ILE A 35 21.85 -1.66 13.54
C ILE A 35 22.44 -2.37 12.34
N SER A 36 23.12 -3.47 12.57
CA SER A 36 23.57 -4.44 11.56
C SER A 36 22.64 -5.65 11.55
N LEU A 37 22.24 -6.08 10.36
CA LEU A 37 21.40 -7.24 10.12
C LEU A 37 22.11 -8.29 9.28
N THR A 38 22.10 -9.54 9.78
CA THR A 38 22.65 -10.69 9.06
C THR A 38 21.58 -11.78 8.95
N TYR A 39 21.34 -12.25 7.73
CA TYR A 39 20.47 -13.39 7.42
C TYR A 39 21.30 -14.64 7.20
N LYS A 40 21.11 -15.67 8.05
CA LYS A 40 21.99 -16.83 8.12
C LYS A 40 23.45 -16.35 8.30
N SER A 41 24.30 -16.48 7.32
CA SER A 41 25.70 -15.96 7.34
C SER A 41 25.88 -14.76 6.40
N LYS A 42 24.83 -14.27 5.76
CA LYS A 42 24.88 -13.19 4.78
C LYS A 42 24.62 -11.83 5.47
N ASN A 43 25.56 -10.91 5.36
CA ASN A 43 25.33 -9.54 5.79
C ASN A 43 24.32 -8.87 4.85
N ILE A 44 23.22 -8.35 5.40
CA ILE A 44 22.17 -7.65 4.65
C ILE A 44 22.43 -6.15 4.67
N CYS A 45 22.66 -5.56 5.82
CA CYS A 45 23.02 -4.16 5.96
C CYS A 45 23.77 -3.89 7.24
N ASN A 46 24.53 -2.80 7.24
CA ASN A 46 25.21 -2.25 8.40
C ASN A 46 24.76 -0.81 8.63
N GLY A 47 24.78 -0.35 9.86
CA GLY A 47 24.51 1.03 10.21
C GLY A 47 23.08 1.48 9.94
N MET A 48 22.08 0.57 9.98
CA MET A 48 20.69 0.95 9.81
C MET A 48 20.22 1.80 10.99
N TYR A 49 19.53 2.91 10.69
CA TYR A 49 19.00 3.85 11.68
C TYR A 49 17.54 4.21 11.41
N ALA A 50 16.85 4.75 12.40
CA ALA A 50 15.53 5.35 12.25
C ALA A 50 15.64 6.88 12.18
N SER A 51 14.68 7.52 11.47
CA SER A 51 14.57 8.98 11.43
C SER A 51 13.12 9.45 11.42
N TYR A 52 12.90 10.68 11.87
CA TYR A 52 11.61 11.36 11.79
C TYR A 52 11.78 12.86 11.61
N GLN A 53 10.74 13.52 11.06
CA GLN A 53 10.72 14.98 10.98
C GLN A 53 10.17 15.59 12.28
N TRP A 54 10.85 16.58 12.82
CA TRP A 54 10.43 17.34 13.97
C TRP A 54 10.92 18.78 13.87
N GLU A 55 10.04 19.74 14.06
CA GLU A 55 10.34 21.19 13.97
C GLU A 55 11.11 21.60 12.70
N GLY A 56 10.73 20.99 11.57
CA GLY A 56 11.35 21.27 10.27
C GLY A 56 12.71 20.63 10.03
N LYS A 57 13.20 19.80 10.98
CA LYS A 57 14.46 19.07 10.86
C LYS A 57 14.22 17.56 10.77
N GLU A 58 15.12 16.85 10.13
CA GLU A 58 15.21 15.41 10.26
C GLU A 58 16.05 15.05 11.48
N ILE A 59 15.48 14.26 12.38
CA ILE A 59 16.14 13.73 13.57
C ILE A 59 16.42 12.25 13.33
N LYS A 60 17.67 11.84 13.55
CA LYS A 60 18.14 10.47 13.36
C LYS A 60 18.47 9.83 14.72
N THR A 61 18.47 8.49 14.79
CA THR A 61 18.90 7.79 16.00
C THR A 61 20.36 8.10 16.39
N SER A 62 21.21 8.44 15.43
CA SER A 62 22.60 8.89 15.66
C SER A 62 22.72 10.26 16.33
N ASP A 63 21.66 11.09 16.35
CA ASP A 63 21.68 12.41 16.99
C ASP A 63 21.48 12.32 18.51
N TYR A 64 21.12 11.15 19.02
CA TYR A 64 20.86 10.94 20.44
C TYR A 64 22.14 10.66 21.23
N ALA A 65 22.30 11.36 22.35
CA ALA A 65 23.48 11.24 23.19
C ALA A 65 23.62 9.87 23.89
N ARG A 66 22.52 9.15 24.09
CA ARG A 66 22.52 7.87 24.82
C ARG A 66 21.53 6.90 24.22
N HIS A 67 21.88 5.62 24.29
CA HIS A 67 20.97 4.53 23.96
C HIS A 67 21.02 3.42 25.01
N LYS A 68 20.00 2.60 25.07
CA LYS A 68 19.90 1.42 25.92
C LYS A 68 19.25 0.28 25.15
N ILE A 69 19.91 -0.86 25.13
CA ILE A 69 19.42 -2.07 24.46
C ILE A 69 18.77 -2.99 25.48
N SER A 70 17.67 -3.60 25.07
CA SER A 70 17.00 -4.67 25.82
C SER A 70 16.38 -5.68 24.89
N THR A 71 16.24 -6.92 25.36
CA THR A 71 15.57 -8.00 24.65
C THR A 71 14.41 -8.54 25.47
N GLY A 72 13.39 -9.04 24.80
CA GLY A 72 12.20 -9.58 25.45
C GLY A 72 11.51 -10.64 24.60
N LYS A 73 10.44 -11.19 25.13
CA LYS A 73 9.52 -12.07 24.38
C LYS A 73 8.34 -11.25 23.88
N VAL A 74 7.84 -11.58 22.71
CA VAL A 74 6.62 -11.03 22.15
C VAL A 74 5.64 -12.16 21.81
N SER A 75 4.37 -11.90 21.99
CA SER A 75 3.28 -12.78 21.53
C SER A 75 2.17 -11.88 21.00
N ASP A 76 1.99 -11.88 19.70
CA ASP A 76 1.04 -11.02 18.99
C ASP A 76 0.37 -11.78 17.85
N SER A 77 -0.27 -11.06 16.93
CA SER A 77 -0.95 -11.64 15.76
C SER A 77 0.01 -12.33 14.77
N PHE A 78 1.30 -12.00 14.79
CA PHE A 78 2.32 -12.67 13.98
C PHE A 78 2.84 -13.97 14.60
N GLY A 79 2.57 -14.18 15.89
CA GLY A 79 2.96 -15.38 16.61
C GLY A 79 3.75 -15.11 17.89
N LYS A 80 4.50 -16.14 18.31
CA LYS A 80 5.42 -16.04 19.44
C LYS A 80 6.83 -15.81 18.92
N GLY A 81 7.52 -14.82 19.48
CA GLY A 81 8.85 -14.43 19.03
C GLY A 81 9.61 -13.66 20.08
N HIS A 82 10.59 -12.95 19.60
CA HIS A 82 11.47 -12.09 20.42
C HIS A 82 11.36 -10.65 19.92
N ILE A 83 11.58 -9.74 20.85
CA ILE A 83 11.71 -8.32 20.58
C ILE A 83 13.10 -7.85 20.97
N TYR A 84 13.78 -7.17 20.06
CA TYR A 84 14.99 -6.42 20.32
C TYR A 84 14.63 -4.95 20.30
N LYS A 85 14.95 -4.24 21.36
CA LYS A 85 14.53 -2.86 21.60
C LYS A 85 15.73 -1.98 21.85
N VAL A 86 15.77 -0.82 21.20
CA VAL A 86 16.76 0.24 21.45
C VAL A 86 16.01 1.50 21.86
N GLU A 87 16.29 1.97 23.08
CA GLU A 87 15.76 3.21 23.66
C GLU A 87 16.81 4.30 23.51
N TYR A 88 16.47 5.38 22.81
CA TYR A 88 17.34 6.52 22.59
C TYR A 88 16.85 7.71 23.42
N THR A 89 17.76 8.33 24.16
CA THR A 89 17.45 9.45 25.04
C THR A 89 18.46 10.60 24.89
N ASP A 90 17.94 11.80 24.89
CA ASP A 90 18.69 13.04 24.88
C ASP A 90 18.02 14.08 25.79
N LYS A 91 18.71 15.21 26.05
CA LYS A 91 18.17 16.30 26.86
C LYS A 91 17.19 17.19 26.09
N GLU A 92 17.41 17.32 24.78
CA GLU A 92 16.73 18.29 23.91
C GLU A 92 15.78 17.61 22.92
N LEU A 93 15.91 16.29 22.72
CA LEU A 93 15.10 15.52 21.78
C LEU A 93 14.02 14.71 22.50
N PRO A 94 12.84 14.51 21.85
CA PRO A 94 11.86 13.53 22.29
C PRO A 94 12.46 12.12 22.42
N GLU A 95 11.99 11.31 23.38
CA GLU A 95 12.46 9.93 23.52
C GLU A 95 12.06 9.09 22.32
N LEU A 96 13.00 8.36 21.72
CA LEU A 96 12.75 7.45 20.61
C LEU A 96 12.98 6.01 21.07
N THR A 97 12.05 5.12 20.76
CA THR A 97 12.22 3.69 20.98
C THR A 97 12.01 2.93 19.67
N GLN A 98 13.07 2.27 19.20
CA GLN A 98 13.02 1.42 18.01
C GLN A 98 12.86 -0.05 18.42
N TYR A 99 12.00 -0.77 17.68
CA TYR A 99 11.64 -2.16 17.95
C TYR A 99 11.95 -3.02 16.73
N PHE A 100 12.51 -4.19 16.99
CA PHE A 100 12.70 -5.25 15.99
C PHE A 100 12.04 -6.51 16.52
N TYR A 101 11.14 -7.09 15.72
CA TYR A 101 10.37 -8.27 16.05
C TYR A 101 10.92 -9.45 15.22
N LEU A 102 11.35 -10.50 15.90
CA LEU A 102 11.97 -11.68 15.31
C LEU A 102 11.16 -12.92 15.69
N TYR A 103 10.60 -13.56 14.68
CA TYR A 103 9.80 -14.78 14.85
C TYR A 103 10.62 -15.98 14.32
N PRO A 104 10.83 -17.04 15.13
CA PRO A 104 11.74 -18.14 14.78
C PRO A 104 11.38 -18.87 13.47
N ASP A 105 10.08 -18.88 13.12
CA ASP A 105 9.55 -19.53 11.92
C ASP A 105 9.46 -18.62 10.69
N LYS A 106 9.99 -17.37 10.76
CA LYS A 106 9.89 -16.39 9.68
C LYS A 106 11.25 -16.03 9.09
N GLU A 107 11.29 -15.96 7.76
CA GLU A 107 12.46 -15.48 7.01
C GLU A 107 12.49 -13.94 6.87
N TYR A 108 11.72 -13.24 7.71
CA TYR A 108 11.66 -11.79 7.79
C TYR A 108 11.64 -11.30 9.23
N ILE A 109 12.01 -10.06 9.41
CA ILE A 109 11.84 -9.30 10.64
C ILE A 109 10.81 -8.20 10.41
N LEU A 110 10.20 -7.72 11.49
CA LEU A 110 9.40 -6.49 11.47
C LEU A 110 10.12 -5.43 12.30
N THR A 111 10.02 -4.17 11.89
CA THR A 111 10.57 -3.05 12.64
C THR A 111 9.64 -1.85 12.60
N ASP A 112 9.53 -1.16 13.72
CA ASP A 112 8.89 0.14 13.86
C ASP A 112 9.57 0.94 14.97
N PHE A 113 9.17 2.18 15.15
CA PHE A 113 9.61 2.97 16.31
C PHE A 113 8.50 3.91 16.78
N THR A 114 8.62 4.32 18.05
CA THR A 114 7.77 5.35 18.64
C THR A 114 8.62 6.53 19.09
N VAL A 115 8.03 7.74 19.00
CA VAL A 115 8.60 8.96 19.56
C VAL A 115 7.63 9.48 20.61
N GLU A 116 8.13 9.80 21.80
CA GLU A 116 7.34 10.22 22.95
C GLU A 116 7.93 11.46 23.61
N ALA A 117 7.07 12.45 23.92
CA ALA A 117 7.44 13.65 24.65
C ALA A 117 6.34 14.08 25.63
N LYS A 118 6.66 15.04 26.49
CA LYS A 118 5.71 15.65 27.44
C LYS A 118 4.65 16.49 26.73
N GLU A 119 5.05 17.20 25.69
CA GLU A 119 4.20 18.02 24.84
C GLU A 119 3.87 17.27 23.54
N GLU A 120 2.92 17.77 22.77
CA GLU A 120 2.55 17.18 21.48
C GLU A 120 3.68 17.31 20.46
N ILE A 121 3.96 16.23 19.77
CA ILE A 121 4.90 16.13 18.65
C ILE A 121 4.07 16.10 17.38
N SER A 122 4.56 16.75 16.34
CA SER A 122 4.00 16.67 14.99
C SER A 122 5.07 16.18 14.02
N SER A 123 4.80 15.10 13.30
CA SER A 123 5.72 14.58 12.29
C SER A 123 4.98 14.21 11.00
N ALA A 124 5.44 14.77 9.89
CA ALA A 124 4.92 14.47 8.56
C ALA A 124 5.68 13.30 7.87
N LYS A 125 6.82 12.86 8.44
CA LYS A 125 7.60 11.75 7.90
C LYS A 125 8.26 10.96 9.03
N MET A 126 8.11 9.63 8.98
CA MET A 126 8.79 8.71 9.90
C MET A 126 9.35 7.53 9.11
N ALA A 127 10.65 7.28 9.24
CA ALA A 127 11.38 6.22 8.52
C ALA A 127 12.02 5.24 9.50
N PRO A 128 11.43 4.07 9.75
CA PRO A 128 12.01 3.06 10.63
C PRO A 128 13.25 2.37 10.04
N VAL A 129 13.44 2.46 8.73
CA VAL A 129 14.60 1.90 8.04
C VAL A 129 15.24 2.96 7.17
N ASN A 130 16.47 3.32 7.50
CA ASN A 130 17.39 4.08 6.66
C ASN A 130 18.73 3.35 6.65
N VAL A 131 19.33 3.17 5.48
CA VAL A 131 20.66 2.60 5.31
C VAL A 131 21.38 3.43 4.25
N ASP A 132 22.54 3.98 4.59
CA ASP A 132 23.29 4.90 3.71
C ASP A 132 24.06 4.17 2.60
N SER A 133 24.33 2.88 2.76
CA SER A 133 24.95 2.05 1.72
C SER A 133 24.71 0.57 1.98
N ILE A 134 24.37 -0.16 0.92
CA ILE A 134 24.23 -1.62 0.98
C ILE A 134 25.07 -2.24 -0.14
N SER A 135 25.91 -3.19 0.21
CA SER A 135 26.75 -3.90 -0.74
C SER A 135 26.91 -5.38 -0.37
N GLY A 136 27.17 -6.22 -1.36
CA GLY A 136 27.56 -7.61 -1.16
C GLY A 136 26.46 -8.58 -0.73
N PHE A 137 25.21 -8.15 -0.57
CA PHE A 137 24.12 -9.07 -0.23
C PHE A 137 23.57 -9.83 -1.44
N LEU A 138 23.74 -9.29 -2.66
CA LEU A 138 23.46 -9.99 -3.92
C LEU A 138 24.77 -10.44 -4.58
N GLN A 139 24.69 -11.50 -5.37
CA GLN A 139 25.78 -11.91 -6.26
C GLN A 139 25.92 -10.92 -7.41
N ALA A 140 27.10 -10.88 -8.02
CA ALA A 140 27.29 -10.14 -9.27
C ALA A 140 26.43 -10.75 -10.38
N GLY A 141 25.86 -9.92 -11.26
CA GLY A 141 24.98 -10.35 -12.34
C GLY A 141 23.87 -9.34 -12.60
N ASP A 142 22.74 -9.79 -13.15
CA ASP A 142 21.57 -8.94 -13.45
C ASP A 142 20.80 -8.60 -12.17
N ASN A 143 21.31 -7.62 -11.42
CA ASN A 143 20.71 -7.12 -10.19
C ASN A 143 19.69 -6.03 -10.50
N ARG A 144 18.50 -6.16 -9.93
CA ARG A 144 17.34 -5.32 -10.23
C ARG A 144 16.61 -4.86 -8.97
N ALA A 145 15.84 -3.79 -9.12
CA ALA A 145 14.85 -3.36 -8.14
C ALA A 145 13.47 -3.32 -8.79
N LEU A 146 12.47 -3.77 -8.04
CA LEU A 146 11.07 -3.74 -8.46
C LEU A 146 10.48 -2.36 -8.17
N PHE A 147 9.94 -1.71 -9.19
CA PHE A 147 9.07 -0.54 -9.04
C PHE A 147 7.61 -1.00 -8.89
N VAL A 148 6.99 -0.60 -7.80
CA VAL A 148 5.55 -0.77 -7.56
C VAL A 148 4.92 0.62 -7.60
N PRO A 149 3.98 0.90 -8.53
CA PRO A 149 3.30 2.19 -8.60
C PRO A 149 2.32 2.37 -7.42
N PHE A 150 2.03 3.61 -7.05
CA PHE A 150 1.05 3.91 -6.01
C PHE A 150 -0.36 3.44 -6.41
N ASP A 151 -0.74 3.73 -7.64
CA ASP A 151 -1.93 3.19 -8.29
C ASP A 151 -1.69 3.01 -9.82
N ASN A 152 -2.62 2.37 -10.51
CA ASN A 152 -2.53 2.14 -11.95
C ASN A 152 -3.33 3.12 -12.81
N ASP A 153 -4.05 4.07 -12.22
CA ASP A 153 -4.90 5.02 -12.94
C ASP A 153 -4.11 5.99 -13.81
N LYS A 154 -2.87 6.28 -13.43
CA LYS A 154 -1.95 7.08 -14.25
C LYS A 154 -1.28 6.29 -15.38
N TRP A 155 -1.72 5.07 -15.65
CA TRP A 155 -1.15 4.18 -16.66
C TRP A 155 0.30 3.79 -16.39
N ILE A 156 0.76 3.95 -15.16
CA ILE A 156 2.07 3.52 -14.69
C ILE A 156 2.01 2.03 -14.37
N ARG A 157 3.03 1.30 -14.78
CA ARG A 157 3.07 -0.16 -14.65
C ARG A 157 4.17 -0.61 -13.70
N TYR A 158 3.96 -1.75 -13.07
CA TYR A 158 5.02 -2.49 -12.40
C TYR A 158 6.18 -2.74 -13.34
N GLN A 159 7.39 -2.44 -12.89
CA GLN A 159 8.60 -2.62 -13.68
C GLN A 159 9.75 -3.08 -12.80
N SER A 160 10.64 -3.92 -13.35
CA SER A 160 11.92 -4.21 -12.73
C SER A 160 13.02 -3.42 -13.45
N HIS A 161 13.73 -2.61 -12.70
CA HIS A 161 14.83 -1.78 -13.23
C HIS A 161 16.17 -2.41 -12.86
N PRO A 162 17.15 -2.54 -13.80
CA PRO A 162 18.52 -2.84 -13.44
C PRO A 162 19.03 -1.82 -12.41
N LEU A 163 19.82 -2.23 -11.45
CA LEU A 163 20.48 -1.30 -10.51
C LEU A 163 21.38 -0.33 -11.30
N GLY A 164 21.54 0.90 -10.79
CA GLY A 164 22.30 1.96 -11.47
C GLY A 164 21.46 3.17 -11.86
N PHE A 165 20.14 3.16 -11.59
CA PHE A 165 19.29 4.34 -11.68
C PHE A 165 19.68 5.36 -10.59
N ASP A 166 19.41 6.66 -10.81
CA ASP A 166 19.77 7.70 -9.83
C ASP A 166 18.96 7.57 -8.55
N THR A 167 17.65 7.44 -8.65
CA THR A 167 16.73 7.16 -7.53
C THR A 167 15.52 6.42 -8.05
N LEU A 168 15.11 5.39 -7.34
CA LEU A 168 13.85 4.69 -7.54
C LEU A 168 12.99 4.84 -6.29
N VAL A 169 11.75 5.32 -6.44
CA VAL A 169 10.75 5.35 -5.38
C VAL A 169 9.68 4.33 -5.74
N SER A 170 9.55 3.31 -4.91
CA SER A 170 8.53 2.27 -5.02
C SER A 170 7.52 2.47 -3.88
N TYR A 171 6.22 2.33 -4.17
CA TYR A 171 5.18 2.60 -3.18
C TYR A 171 4.82 1.34 -2.42
N GLU A 172 4.75 1.47 -1.09
CA GLU A 172 4.45 0.43 -0.10
C GLU A 172 5.48 -0.69 0.01
N VAL A 173 5.94 -1.25 -1.10
CA VAL A 173 6.87 -2.40 -1.12
C VAL A 173 7.80 -2.34 -2.31
N THR A 174 8.98 -2.94 -2.16
CA THR A 174 9.90 -3.25 -3.27
C THR A 174 10.58 -4.60 -3.04
N ALA A 175 11.15 -5.15 -4.10
CA ALA A 175 12.13 -6.22 -4.04
C ALA A 175 13.42 -5.77 -4.72
N ILE A 176 14.57 -6.07 -4.10
CA ILE A 176 15.90 -5.85 -4.66
C ILE A 176 16.52 -7.22 -4.82
N PHE A 177 16.72 -7.67 -6.05
CA PHE A 177 16.97 -9.07 -6.34
C PHE A 177 17.96 -9.29 -7.49
N ASN A 178 18.54 -10.46 -7.50
CA ASN A 178 19.31 -10.94 -8.65
C ASN A 178 18.38 -11.74 -9.57
N ASN A 179 18.31 -11.36 -10.84
CA ASN A 179 17.35 -11.94 -11.80
C ASN A 179 17.72 -13.38 -12.21
N GLU A 180 18.99 -13.76 -12.07
CA GLU A 180 19.50 -15.10 -12.43
C GLU A 180 19.33 -16.09 -11.26
N SER A 181 19.87 -15.76 -10.09
CA SER A 181 19.80 -16.61 -8.90
C SER A 181 18.45 -16.52 -8.16
N ARG A 182 17.65 -15.48 -8.48
CA ARG A 182 16.34 -15.15 -7.91
C ARG A 182 16.35 -14.76 -6.44
N ASN A 183 17.48 -14.82 -5.74
CA ASN A 183 17.50 -14.37 -4.35
C ASN A 183 17.34 -12.85 -4.26
N GLY A 184 16.77 -12.38 -3.16
CA GLY A 184 16.53 -10.95 -3.00
C GLY A 184 16.01 -10.55 -1.63
N LEU A 185 16.15 -9.25 -1.39
CA LEU A 185 15.58 -8.53 -0.26
C LEU A 185 14.19 -8.02 -0.63
N VAL A 186 13.20 -8.30 0.20
CA VAL A 186 11.87 -7.68 0.13
C VAL A 186 11.69 -6.77 1.33
N ILE A 187 11.29 -5.52 1.07
CA ILE A 187 11.06 -4.51 2.11
C ILE A 187 9.80 -3.71 1.79
N GLY A 188 8.96 -3.46 2.79
CA GLY A 188 7.75 -2.67 2.65
C GLY A 188 6.97 -2.52 3.93
N SER A 189 5.99 -1.62 3.96
CA SER A 189 5.11 -1.42 5.10
C SER A 189 4.03 -2.49 5.17
N VAL A 190 3.69 -2.94 6.38
CA VAL A 190 2.53 -3.81 6.64
C VAL A 190 1.40 -3.09 7.39
N GLU A 191 1.57 -1.79 7.66
CA GLU A 191 0.54 -0.93 8.26
C GLU A 191 0.23 0.22 7.30
N HIS A 192 -1.06 0.44 7.01
CA HIS A 192 -1.54 1.40 6.00
C HIS A 192 -2.66 2.32 6.52
N ASP A 193 -2.87 2.36 7.83
CA ASP A 193 -3.96 3.09 8.49
C ASP A 193 -3.65 4.59 8.68
N ASN A 194 -2.38 4.95 8.91
CA ASN A 194 -1.98 6.33 9.17
C ASN A 194 -1.02 6.91 8.12
N TRP A 195 -0.36 6.07 7.34
CA TRP A 195 0.72 6.49 6.47
C TRP A 195 0.52 6.04 5.03
N LYS A 196 0.73 6.94 4.08
CA LYS A 196 1.17 6.57 2.73
C LYS A 196 2.65 6.24 2.81
N THR A 197 3.03 5.07 2.37
CA THR A 197 4.39 4.56 2.56
C THR A 197 5.12 4.37 1.24
N ALA A 198 6.44 4.50 1.27
CA ALA A 198 7.30 4.26 0.12
C ALA A 198 8.65 3.69 0.53
N VAL A 199 9.31 3.08 -0.44
CA VAL A 199 10.70 2.65 -0.37
C VAL A 199 11.49 3.41 -1.42
N SER A 200 12.45 4.21 -0.96
CA SER A 200 13.38 4.94 -1.83
C SER A 200 14.72 4.22 -1.88
N ILE A 201 15.22 3.99 -3.09
CA ILE A 201 16.50 3.35 -3.37
C ILE A 201 17.35 4.34 -4.15
N GLY A 202 18.50 4.73 -3.58
CA GLY A 202 19.45 5.65 -4.20
C GLY A 202 20.60 4.91 -4.89
N LYS A 203 21.20 5.58 -5.86
CA LYS A 203 22.34 5.07 -6.63
C LYS A 203 23.56 4.83 -5.76
N GLY A 204 24.16 3.67 -5.87
CA GLY A 204 25.49 3.35 -5.38
C GLY A 204 26.53 3.26 -6.50
N MET A 205 27.76 2.96 -6.11
CA MET A 205 28.84 2.65 -7.05
C MET A 205 28.85 1.14 -7.37
N ASN A 206 29.19 0.78 -8.62
CA ASN A 206 29.39 -0.61 -9.04
C ASN A 206 28.19 -1.52 -8.74
N ASP A 207 26.99 -1.11 -9.11
CA ASP A 207 25.72 -1.85 -8.88
C ASP A 207 25.35 -2.06 -7.41
N ASN A 208 26.00 -1.34 -6.50
CA ASN A 208 25.59 -1.25 -5.11
C ASN A 208 24.44 -0.26 -4.93
N ILE A 209 23.78 -0.36 -3.80
CA ILE A 209 22.74 0.59 -3.38
C ILE A 209 23.42 1.68 -2.55
N GLY A 210 23.25 2.94 -2.95
CA GLY A 210 23.82 4.09 -2.23
C GLY A 210 22.94 4.55 -1.07
N SER A 211 21.65 4.23 -1.08
CA SER A 211 20.77 4.43 0.07
C SER A 211 19.52 3.55 -0.05
N LEU A 212 18.96 3.13 1.08
CA LEU A 212 17.68 2.45 1.17
C LEU A 212 16.87 3.07 2.31
N VAL A 213 15.71 3.63 2.00
CA VAL A 213 14.83 4.26 2.99
C VAL A 213 13.43 3.71 2.83
N CYS A 214 12.87 3.10 3.90
CA CYS A 214 11.45 2.74 3.96
C CYS A 214 10.76 3.65 4.97
N TYR A 215 9.73 4.39 4.53
CA TYR A 215 9.17 5.48 5.32
C TYR A 215 7.67 5.69 5.09
N GLY A 216 7.01 6.26 6.07
CA GLY A 216 5.69 6.85 5.97
C GLY A 216 5.75 8.36 5.78
N GLY A 217 4.78 8.90 5.04
CA GLY A 217 4.67 10.33 4.74
C GLY A 217 5.09 10.68 3.31
N ILE A 218 5.04 9.73 2.37
CA ILE A 218 5.21 10.06 0.95
C ILE A 218 4.04 10.93 0.49
N ALA A 219 4.36 12.03 -0.19
CA ALA A 219 3.40 12.92 -0.82
C ALA A 219 4.06 13.53 -2.07
N ASP A 220 3.65 13.07 -3.23
CA ASP A 220 4.17 13.48 -4.53
C ASP A 220 3.09 13.38 -5.61
N GLU A 221 3.47 13.64 -6.85
CA GLU A 221 2.54 13.57 -7.98
C GLU A 221 1.95 12.15 -8.17
N GLN A 222 2.69 11.09 -7.88
CA GLN A 222 2.20 9.73 -8.03
C GLN A 222 1.14 9.40 -6.97
N THR A 223 1.28 9.94 -5.77
CA THR A 223 0.27 9.84 -4.71
C THR A 223 -0.87 10.86 -4.86
N ARG A 224 -0.91 11.58 -5.98
CA ARG A 224 -1.88 12.65 -6.30
C ARG A 224 -1.84 13.83 -5.34
N ASP A 225 -0.71 14.05 -4.71
CA ASP A 225 -0.48 15.15 -3.79
C ASP A 225 0.25 16.29 -4.51
N VAL A 226 -0.28 17.49 -4.37
CA VAL A 226 0.36 18.72 -4.93
C VAL A 226 1.41 19.28 -3.99
N LYS A 227 1.40 18.88 -2.74
CA LYS A 227 2.35 19.24 -1.68
C LYS A 227 2.29 18.25 -0.54
N VAL A 228 3.36 18.17 0.24
CA VAL A 228 3.35 17.47 1.53
C VAL A 228 2.25 18.04 2.41
N HIS A 229 1.40 17.18 2.96
CA HIS A 229 0.29 17.56 3.82
C HIS A 229 0.02 16.48 4.85
N GLY A 230 -0.60 16.91 5.97
CA GLY A 230 -0.86 16.04 7.10
C GLY A 230 0.38 15.75 7.92
N ALA A 231 0.16 15.35 9.15
CA ALA A 231 1.16 14.90 10.09
C ALA A 231 0.48 14.03 11.16
N LEU A 232 1.19 13.08 11.74
CA LEU A 232 0.76 12.50 13.01
C LEU A 232 1.07 13.47 14.13
N VAL A 233 0.07 13.74 14.99
CA VAL A 233 0.17 14.64 16.11
C VAL A 233 -0.23 13.92 17.40
N GLY A 234 0.58 14.02 18.44
CA GLY A 234 0.30 13.46 19.75
C GLY A 234 1.51 13.48 20.67
N LYS A 235 1.32 13.17 21.94
CA LYS A 235 2.43 13.00 22.89
C LYS A 235 3.26 11.76 22.63
N LYS A 236 2.66 10.81 21.93
CA LYS A 236 3.31 9.60 21.43
C LYS A 236 2.83 9.34 20.00
N ILE A 237 3.78 9.30 19.07
CA ILE A 237 3.54 9.00 17.65
C ILE A 237 4.33 7.76 17.26
N LYS A 238 3.87 7.06 16.22
CA LYS A 238 4.44 5.78 15.78
C LYS A 238 4.70 5.80 14.27
N SER A 239 5.84 5.26 13.87
CA SER A 239 6.17 4.99 12.47
C SER A 239 5.28 3.88 11.89
N PRO A 240 5.21 3.71 10.55
CA PRO A 240 4.69 2.47 10.00
C PRO A 240 5.53 1.28 10.46
N LYS A 241 4.90 0.09 10.57
CA LYS A 241 5.62 -1.17 10.78
C LYS A 241 6.11 -1.68 9.44
N VAL A 242 7.41 -1.91 9.34
CA VAL A 242 8.10 -2.33 8.12
C VAL A 242 8.49 -3.80 8.22
N PHE A 243 8.18 -4.53 7.17
CA PHE A 243 8.65 -5.87 6.87
C PHE A 243 10.00 -5.78 6.15
N LEU A 244 10.98 -6.56 6.55
CA LEU A 244 12.27 -6.71 5.89
C LEU A 244 12.66 -8.18 5.92
N GLY A 245 12.79 -8.80 4.73
CA GLY A 245 13.12 -10.23 4.60
C GLY A 245 14.04 -10.51 3.44
N PHE A 246 14.92 -11.52 3.60
CA PHE A 246 15.77 -12.00 2.51
C PHE A 246 15.37 -13.42 2.14
N PHE A 247 15.18 -13.68 0.85
CA PHE A 247 14.61 -14.91 0.34
C PHE A 247 15.48 -15.50 -0.77
N GLU A 248 15.49 -16.83 -0.88
CA GLU A 248 16.12 -17.52 -2.00
C GLU A 248 15.39 -17.27 -3.33
N ASN A 249 14.09 -16.97 -3.26
CA ASN A 249 13.29 -16.49 -4.36
C ASN A 249 12.47 -15.26 -3.92
N TRP A 250 12.76 -14.11 -4.49
CA TRP A 250 12.11 -12.84 -4.14
C TRP A 250 10.58 -12.85 -4.36
N CYS A 251 10.07 -13.69 -5.27
CA CYS A 251 8.62 -13.85 -5.44
C CYS A 251 7.97 -14.46 -4.19
N ASP A 252 8.61 -15.47 -3.58
CA ASP A 252 8.14 -16.07 -2.32
C ASP A 252 8.19 -15.02 -1.19
N GLY A 253 9.17 -14.11 -1.27
CA GLY A 253 9.27 -12.96 -0.37
C GLY A 253 8.10 -11.99 -0.50
N LEU A 254 7.63 -11.69 -1.72
CA LEU A 254 6.43 -10.88 -1.93
C LEU A 254 5.16 -11.60 -1.43
N GLU A 255 5.08 -12.92 -1.59
CA GLU A 255 3.97 -13.70 -1.01
C GLU A 255 4.03 -13.70 0.54
N ALA A 256 5.23 -13.79 1.12
CA ALA A 256 5.39 -13.66 2.57
C ALA A 256 5.00 -12.27 3.07
N TYR A 257 5.34 -11.22 2.33
CA TYR A 257 4.89 -9.85 2.60
C TYR A 257 3.36 -9.73 2.52
N ALA A 258 2.72 -10.30 1.50
CA ALA A 258 1.26 -10.31 1.38
C ALA A 258 0.59 -11.04 2.56
N LYS A 259 1.15 -12.19 2.98
CA LYS A 259 0.70 -12.92 4.17
C LYS A 259 0.86 -12.10 5.45
N ALA A 260 1.95 -11.33 5.59
CA ALA A 260 2.16 -10.44 6.72
C ALA A 260 1.14 -9.29 6.76
N ASN A 261 0.80 -8.72 5.60
CA ASN A 261 -0.29 -7.73 5.49
C ASN A 261 -1.64 -8.34 5.92
N ALA A 262 -1.94 -9.57 5.51
CA ALA A 262 -3.17 -10.26 5.87
C ALA A 262 -3.30 -10.54 7.39
N VAL A 263 -2.19 -10.55 8.16
CA VAL A 263 -2.23 -10.60 9.62
C VAL A 263 -2.77 -9.30 10.23
N ILE A 264 -2.39 -8.15 9.67
CA ILE A 264 -2.83 -6.83 10.14
C ILE A 264 -4.24 -6.50 9.62
N ALA A 265 -4.46 -6.72 8.33
CA ALA A 265 -5.71 -6.46 7.63
C ALA A 265 -6.20 -7.73 6.94
N PRO A 266 -6.89 -8.63 7.65
CA PRO A 266 -7.38 -9.87 7.08
C PRO A 266 -8.28 -9.61 5.88
N PRO A 267 -8.08 -10.34 4.75
CA PRO A 267 -8.96 -10.22 3.60
C PRO A 267 -10.38 -10.66 3.99
N LYS A 268 -11.37 -10.02 3.37
CA LYS A 268 -12.76 -10.49 3.49
C LYS A 268 -12.88 -11.89 2.90
N ALA A 269 -13.66 -12.74 3.55
CA ALA A 269 -13.99 -14.04 3.01
C ALA A 269 -14.68 -13.87 1.64
N TRP A 270 -14.18 -14.59 0.65
CA TRP A 270 -14.73 -14.64 -0.69
C TRP A 270 -15.01 -16.08 -1.06
N GLU A 271 -16.30 -16.44 -1.05
CA GLU A 271 -16.75 -17.82 -1.26
C GLU A 271 -17.04 -18.13 -2.73
N LYS A 272 -17.09 -17.12 -3.59
CA LYS A 272 -17.38 -17.27 -5.01
C LYS A 272 -16.09 -17.36 -5.82
N ALA A 273 -16.18 -17.92 -7.01
CA ALA A 273 -15.10 -17.85 -7.98
C ALA A 273 -14.82 -16.39 -8.39
N VAL A 274 -13.60 -16.13 -8.82
CA VAL A 274 -13.21 -14.80 -9.31
C VAL A 274 -14.12 -14.41 -10.48
N PRO A 275 -14.67 -13.18 -10.48
CA PRO A 275 -15.42 -12.66 -11.63
C PRO A 275 -14.59 -12.76 -12.91
N PHE A 276 -15.18 -13.34 -13.94
CA PHE A 276 -14.52 -13.62 -15.19
C PHE A 276 -15.51 -13.39 -16.34
N GLY A 277 -15.10 -12.67 -17.38
CA GLY A 277 -15.99 -12.42 -18.49
C GLY A 277 -15.56 -11.25 -19.38
N TRP A 278 -16.51 -10.42 -19.77
CA TRP A 278 -16.34 -9.34 -20.72
C TRP A 278 -16.66 -7.98 -20.09
N ASN A 279 -15.93 -6.97 -20.55
CA ASN A 279 -16.15 -5.56 -20.25
C ASN A 279 -16.30 -4.78 -21.55
N SER A 280 -17.30 -3.90 -21.65
CA SER A 280 -17.65 -3.19 -22.87
C SER A 280 -16.58 -2.20 -23.34
N TRP A 281 -15.73 -1.67 -22.44
CA TRP A 281 -14.79 -0.60 -22.79
C TRP A 281 -13.76 -1.04 -23.82
N GLY A 282 -13.18 -2.21 -23.67
CA GLY A 282 -12.13 -2.70 -24.56
C GLY A 282 -12.55 -2.86 -26.02
N ALA A 283 -13.86 -3.11 -26.26
CA ALA A 283 -14.38 -3.36 -27.59
C ALA A 283 -15.26 -2.23 -28.15
N LEU A 284 -16.05 -1.57 -27.31
CA LEU A 284 -17.10 -0.66 -27.75
C LEU A 284 -16.87 0.79 -27.32
N GLN A 285 -16.26 1.02 -26.16
CA GLN A 285 -16.14 2.36 -25.55
C GLN A 285 -17.51 3.08 -25.54
N PHE A 286 -17.58 4.34 -25.99
CA PHE A 286 -18.82 5.10 -26.10
C PHE A 286 -19.74 4.67 -27.27
N ASN A 287 -19.37 3.65 -28.04
CA ASN A 287 -20.25 3.03 -29.03
C ASN A 287 -21.14 1.92 -28.43
N LEU A 288 -21.17 1.78 -27.12
CA LEU A 288 -22.08 0.89 -26.41
C LEU A 288 -23.52 1.33 -26.66
N THR A 289 -24.37 0.36 -26.99
CA THR A 289 -25.82 0.53 -27.09
C THR A 289 -26.53 -0.66 -26.45
N TYR A 290 -27.81 -0.53 -26.16
CA TYR A 290 -28.63 -1.61 -25.62
C TYR A 290 -28.58 -2.85 -26.50
N GLU A 291 -28.75 -2.68 -27.81
CA GLU A 291 -28.75 -3.78 -28.80
C GLU A 291 -27.44 -4.54 -28.77
N LYS A 292 -26.30 -3.82 -28.79
CA LYS A 292 -24.98 -4.43 -28.73
C LYS A 292 -24.74 -5.18 -27.42
N ALA A 293 -25.20 -4.66 -26.29
CA ALA A 293 -25.12 -5.34 -25.02
C ALA A 293 -25.90 -6.67 -25.04
N MET A 294 -27.09 -6.68 -25.62
CA MET A 294 -27.91 -7.89 -25.80
C MET A 294 -27.23 -8.90 -26.73
N GLU A 295 -26.69 -8.44 -27.88
CA GLU A 295 -25.95 -9.29 -28.83
C GLU A 295 -24.73 -9.95 -28.19
N VAL A 296 -23.96 -9.19 -27.39
CA VAL A 296 -22.79 -9.76 -26.67
C VAL A 296 -23.22 -10.83 -25.70
N SER A 297 -24.29 -10.61 -24.93
CA SER A 297 -24.82 -11.64 -24.01
C SER A 297 -25.17 -12.92 -24.75
N ASP A 298 -25.90 -12.82 -25.88
CA ASP A 298 -26.27 -13.98 -26.69
C ASP A 298 -25.02 -14.65 -27.32
N TYR A 299 -24.08 -13.88 -27.86
CA TYR A 299 -22.83 -14.42 -28.41
C TYR A 299 -22.04 -15.23 -27.41
N PHE A 300 -21.90 -14.72 -26.18
CA PHE A 300 -21.22 -15.44 -25.10
C PHE A 300 -21.93 -16.76 -24.78
N LYS A 301 -23.25 -16.74 -24.71
CA LYS A 301 -24.06 -17.95 -24.48
C LYS A 301 -23.85 -18.99 -25.56
N GLU A 302 -23.95 -18.59 -26.82
CA GLU A 302 -23.98 -19.50 -27.96
C GLU A 302 -22.56 -20.01 -28.32
N ASN A 303 -21.56 -19.16 -28.24
CA ASN A 303 -20.25 -19.44 -28.82
C ASN A 303 -19.15 -19.70 -27.80
N LEU A 304 -19.25 -19.16 -26.58
CA LEU A 304 -18.16 -19.21 -25.60
C LEU A 304 -18.48 -20.11 -24.40
N GLN A 305 -19.60 -19.92 -23.72
CA GLN A 305 -19.97 -20.71 -22.54
C GLN A 305 -20.14 -22.18 -22.88
N ASN A 306 -20.67 -22.53 -24.02
CA ASN A 306 -20.78 -23.91 -24.50
C ASN A 306 -19.40 -24.53 -24.78
N ASN A 307 -18.35 -23.74 -24.90
CA ASN A 307 -16.96 -24.15 -25.07
C ASN A 307 -16.13 -23.96 -23.81
N HIS A 308 -16.75 -24.05 -22.64
CA HIS A 308 -16.11 -23.97 -21.31
C HIS A 308 -15.50 -22.60 -20.96
N PHE A 309 -15.89 -21.53 -21.64
CA PHE A 309 -15.48 -20.17 -21.27
C PHE A 309 -16.36 -19.66 -20.10
N VAL A 310 -16.11 -20.21 -18.92
CA VAL A 310 -16.81 -19.93 -17.67
C VAL A 310 -15.82 -19.99 -16.51
N ASN A 311 -16.15 -19.32 -15.39
CA ASN A 311 -15.37 -19.49 -14.17
C ASN A 311 -15.69 -20.84 -13.47
N PRO A 312 -15.00 -21.20 -12.37
CA PRO A 312 -15.31 -22.44 -11.63
C PRO A 312 -16.77 -22.57 -11.16
N ASP A 313 -17.48 -21.46 -10.92
CA ASP A 313 -18.92 -21.44 -10.57
C ASP A 313 -19.85 -21.59 -11.80
N GLN A 314 -19.29 -21.90 -12.97
CA GLN A 314 -19.98 -22.00 -14.25
C GLN A 314 -20.67 -20.70 -14.67
N THR A 315 -20.09 -19.57 -14.30
CA THR A 315 -20.65 -18.24 -14.52
C THR A 315 -19.73 -17.39 -15.37
N VAL A 316 -20.32 -16.49 -16.18
CA VAL A 316 -19.64 -15.44 -16.94
C VAL A 316 -20.25 -14.09 -16.53
N TYR A 317 -19.40 -13.08 -16.41
CA TYR A 317 -19.79 -11.71 -16.14
C TYR A 317 -19.82 -10.91 -17.46
N ILE A 318 -20.92 -10.21 -17.74
CA ILE A 318 -21.04 -9.29 -18.85
C ILE A 318 -21.10 -7.88 -18.27
N GLY A 319 -19.98 -7.19 -18.27
CA GLY A 319 -19.80 -5.89 -17.64
C GLY A 319 -20.02 -4.73 -18.61
N LEU A 320 -20.90 -3.80 -18.24
CA LEU A 320 -21.08 -2.53 -18.92
C LEU A 320 -20.15 -1.49 -18.26
N ASP A 321 -19.27 -0.92 -19.03
CA ASP A 321 -18.37 0.17 -18.62
C ASP A 321 -19.01 1.54 -18.87
N SER A 322 -18.24 2.62 -18.84
CA SER A 322 -18.67 3.98 -19.16
C SER A 322 -19.52 4.02 -20.44
N GLY A 323 -20.57 4.83 -20.42
CA GLY A 323 -21.55 4.90 -21.51
C GLY A 323 -22.77 3.98 -21.32
N TRP A 324 -22.83 3.20 -20.24
CA TRP A 324 -24.01 2.39 -19.89
C TRP A 324 -25.29 3.24 -19.67
N ASP A 325 -25.11 4.50 -19.30
CA ASP A 325 -26.17 5.50 -19.10
C ASP A 325 -26.84 5.95 -20.40
N CYS A 326 -26.43 5.42 -21.56
CA CYS A 326 -27.21 5.47 -22.79
C CYS A 326 -28.51 4.63 -22.69
N MET A 327 -28.61 3.72 -21.70
CA MET A 327 -29.77 2.86 -21.46
C MET A 327 -30.66 3.44 -20.36
N ASN A 328 -31.94 3.40 -20.55
CA ASN A 328 -32.92 3.71 -19.51
C ASN A 328 -33.10 2.53 -18.53
N GLU A 329 -33.85 2.74 -17.44
CA GLU A 329 -34.06 1.72 -16.39
C GLU A 329 -34.68 0.43 -16.93
N GLU A 330 -35.63 0.51 -17.88
CA GLU A 330 -36.26 -0.67 -18.47
C GLU A 330 -35.31 -1.47 -19.34
N GLN A 331 -34.45 -0.79 -20.11
CA GLN A 331 -33.39 -1.43 -20.90
C GLN A 331 -32.36 -2.11 -20.02
N LEU A 332 -31.92 -1.48 -18.90
CA LEU A 332 -31.04 -2.10 -17.95
C LEU A 332 -31.64 -3.35 -17.31
N LYS A 333 -32.92 -3.31 -16.91
CA LYS A 333 -33.66 -4.48 -16.41
C LYS A 333 -33.67 -5.61 -17.43
N SER A 334 -34.05 -5.29 -18.67
CA SER A 334 -34.12 -6.28 -19.76
C SER A 334 -32.75 -6.89 -20.05
N PHE A 335 -31.67 -6.09 -19.98
CA PHE A 335 -30.31 -6.60 -20.13
C PHE A 335 -29.92 -7.56 -18.97
N ILE A 336 -30.23 -7.21 -17.73
CA ILE A 336 -29.96 -8.09 -16.57
C ILE A 336 -30.79 -9.39 -16.66
N GLU A 337 -32.05 -9.32 -17.06
CA GLU A 337 -32.88 -10.50 -17.28
C GLU A 337 -32.33 -11.39 -18.40
N LYS A 338 -31.86 -10.79 -19.50
CA LYS A 338 -31.14 -11.52 -20.56
C LYS A 338 -29.90 -12.23 -20.03
N CYS A 339 -29.03 -11.53 -19.29
CA CYS A 339 -27.86 -12.14 -18.68
C CYS A 339 -28.25 -13.33 -17.78
N LYS A 340 -29.24 -13.14 -16.91
CA LYS A 340 -29.75 -14.23 -16.03
C LYS A 340 -30.27 -15.42 -16.85
N SER A 341 -31.03 -15.18 -17.91
CA SER A 341 -31.57 -16.25 -18.79
C SER A 341 -30.46 -17.03 -19.51
N ASN A 342 -29.32 -16.38 -19.78
CA ASN A 342 -28.15 -16.97 -20.40
C ASN A 342 -27.17 -17.60 -19.36
N GLY A 343 -27.51 -17.61 -18.08
CA GLY A 343 -26.63 -18.10 -17.00
C GLY A 343 -25.40 -17.19 -16.77
N GLN A 344 -25.60 -15.89 -16.95
CA GLN A 344 -24.58 -14.85 -16.82
C GLN A 344 -24.94 -13.91 -15.66
N ILE A 345 -23.96 -13.12 -15.21
CA ILE A 345 -24.15 -12.02 -14.28
C ILE A 345 -23.86 -10.72 -15.02
N GLY A 346 -24.86 -9.83 -15.08
CA GLY A 346 -24.65 -8.47 -15.56
C GLY A 346 -23.89 -7.65 -14.55
N GLY A 347 -22.98 -6.81 -15.04
CA GLY A 347 -22.18 -5.89 -14.21
C GLY A 347 -22.25 -4.47 -14.76
N ILE A 348 -21.91 -3.50 -13.91
CA ILE A 348 -21.88 -2.10 -14.29
C ILE A 348 -20.65 -1.41 -13.68
N TYR A 349 -20.04 -0.49 -14.44
CA TYR A 349 -18.98 0.39 -13.96
C TYR A 349 -19.56 1.74 -13.54
N TRP A 350 -19.10 2.28 -12.42
CA TRP A 350 -19.55 3.57 -11.97
C TRP A 350 -18.48 4.30 -11.16
N THR A 351 -18.34 5.61 -11.40
CA THR A 351 -17.44 6.51 -10.66
C THR A 351 -18.30 7.47 -9.81
N PRO A 352 -18.67 7.09 -8.58
CA PRO A 352 -19.68 7.79 -7.79
C PRO A 352 -19.29 9.20 -7.36
N PHE A 353 -18.00 9.50 -7.25
CA PHE A 353 -17.50 10.75 -6.67
C PHE A 353 -16.79 11.63 -7.71
N THR A 354 -17.12 11.47 -9.00
CA THR A 354 -16.55 12.26 -10.08
C THR A 354 -17.63 12.80 -11.01
N ASP A 355 -17.44 14.03 -11.52
CA ASP A 355 -18.25 14.62 -12.58
C ASP A 355 -17.42 14.78 -13.86
N TRP A 356 -17.63 13.90 -14.83
CA TRP A 356 -16.96 13.91 -16.13
C TRP A 356 -17.49 14.98 -17.07
N ALA A 357 -18.75 15.45 -16.86
CA ALA A 357 -19.31 16.50 -17.68
C ALA A 357 -18.67 17.88 -17.42
N ARG A 358 -18.15 18.07 -16.23
CA ARG A 358 -17.47 19.32 -15.80
C ARG A 358 -18.31 20.57 -16.04
N ASP A 359 -19.64 20.43 -15.94
CA ASP A 359 -20.59 21.53 -16.09
C ASP A 359 -21.06 22.00 -14.70
N PRO A 360 -20.49 23.14 -14.20
CA PRO A 360 -20.81 23.63 -12.87
C PRO A 360 -22.26 24.13 -12.74
N GLU A 361 -22.90 24.48 -13.85
CA GLU A 361 -24.28 25.00 -13.85
C GLU A 361 -25.34 23.92 -14.00
N ARG A 362 -24.94 22.69 -14.28
CA ARG A 362 -25.85 21.54 -14.35
C ARG A 362 -26.47 21.29 -12.98
N THR A 363 -27.78 21.03 -12.98
CA THR A 363 -28.54 20.71 -11.76
C THR A 363 -28.22 19.29 -11.30
N VAL A 364 -28.12 19.09 -9.98
CA VAL A 364 -27.97 17.75 -9.38
C VAL A 364 -29.32 17.04 -9.43
N ASP A 365 -29.45 16.02 -10.27
CA ASP A 365 -30.70 15.37 -10.60
C ASP A 365 -31.46 14.75 -9.40
N ALA A 366 -30.76 14.35 -8.36
CA ALA A 366 -31.33 13.81 -7.13
C ALA A 366 -31.66 14.88 -6.07
N ALA A 367 -31.19 16.14 -6.27
CA ALA A 367 -31.36 17.27 -5.37
C ALA A 367 -31.38 18.56 -6.21
N PRO A 368 -32.51 18.87 -6.87
CA PRO A 368 -32.58 19.91 -7.91
C PRO A 368 -32.38 21.34 -7.37
N GLU A 369 -32.41 21.55 -6.09
CA GLU A 369 -32.05 22.80 -5.42
C GLU A 369 -30.54 23.10 -5.48
N TYR A 370 -29.70 22.12 -5.84
CA TYR A 370 -28.24 22.28 -5.95
C TYR A 370 -27.77 22.16 -7.40
N LYS A 371 -26.71 22.87 -7.70
CA LYS A 371 -25.93 22.73 -8.93
C LYS A 371 -24.65 21.97 -8.67
N TYR A 372 -23.99 21.44 -9.72
CA TYR A 372 -22.75 20.71 -9.57
C TYR A 372 -21.62 21.55 -8.94
N LYS A 373 -21.58 22.87 -9.21
CA LYS A 373 -20.66 23.81 -8.52
C LYS A 373 -20.80 23.80 -7.00
N ASP A 374 -21.97 23.51 -6.48
CA ASP A 374 -22.24 23.51 -5.03
C ASP A 374 -21.72 22.26 -4.35
N ILE A 375 -21.48 21.18 -5.12
CA ILE A 375 -21.06 19.87 -4.63
C ILE A 375 -19.62 19.48 -5.03
N TYR A 376 -18.91 20.32 -5.78
CA TYR A 376 -17.51 20.03 -6.10
C TYR A 376 -16.61 20.21 -4.85
N LEU A 377 -15.57 19.39 -4.81
CA LEU A 377 -14.44 19.65 -3.89
C LEU A 377 -13.62 20.83 -4.41
N TYR A 378 -13.37 21.81 -3.57
CA TYR A 378 -12.56 22.97 -3.92
C TYR A 378 -11.25 23.03 -3.12
N ALA A 379 -10.15 23.39 -3.79
CA ALA A 379 -8.94 23.83 -3.14
C ALA A 379 -8.44 25.14 -3.79
N ASN A 380 -8.10 26.11 -2.97
CA ASN A 380 -7.67 27.45 -3.43
C ASN A 380 -8.68 28.10 -4.40
N GLY A 381 -9.97 27.91 -4.17
CA GLY A 381 -11.06 28.48 -4.98
C GLY A 381 -11.27 27.83 -6.35
N LYS A 382 -10.64 26.69 -6.63
CA LYS A 382 -10.79 25.93 -7.88
C LYS A 382 -11.33 24.54 -7.60
N PRO A 383 -12.24 24.00 -8.46
CA PRO A 383 -12.63 22.61 -8.38
C PRO A 383 -11.41 21.69 -8.48
N GLN A 384 -11.39 20.63 -7.69
CA GLN A 384 -10.32 19.63 -7.76
C GLN A 384 -10.54 18.71 -8.94
N GLU A 385 -9.52 18.61 -9.77
CA GLU A 385 -9.52 17.73 -10.92
C GLU A 385 -8.93 16.36 -10.55
N LEU A 386 -9.60 15.29 -11.00
CA LEU A 386 -9.19 13.92 -10.85
C LEU A 386 -9.30 13.23 -12.21
N ASP A 387 -8.15 12.98 -12.86
CA ASP A 387 -8.03 12.33 -14.18
C ASP A 387 -8.93 12.93 -15.28
N GLY A 388 -9.15 14.24 -15.23
CA GLY A 388 -9.97 14.94 -16.20
C GLY A 388 -11.44 15.12 -15.80
N ALA A 389 -11.90 14.52 -14.70
CA ALA A 389 -13.20 14.80 -14.09
C ALA A 389 -13.05 15.81 -12.93
N TYR A 390 -14.14 16.41 -12.48
CA TYR A 390 -14.15 17.13 -11.21
C TYR A 390 -14.57 16.22 -10.07
N ALA A 391 -13.85 16.28 -8.96
CA ALA A 391 -14.18 15.55 -7.74
C ALA A 391 -15.39 16.20 -7.06
N VAL A 392 -16.33 15.37 -6.59
CA VAL A 392 -17.48 15.83 -5.79
C VAL A 392 -17.30 15.49 -4.32
N ASP A 393 -17.84 16.34 -3.44
CA ASP A 393 -17.75 16.20 -1.99
C ASP A 393 -18.64 15.05 -1.49
N PRO A 394 -18.08 13.91 -1.05
CA PRO A 394 -18.87 12.77 -0.58
C PRO A 394 -19.66 13.05 0.71
N THR A 395 -19.35 14.15 1.41
CA THR A 395 -20.04 14.54 2.65
C THR A 395 -21.23 15.46 2.40
N HIS A 396 -21.41 15.95 1.15
CA HIS A 396 -22.49 16.87 0.82
C HIS A 396 -23.85 16.14 0.71
N PRO A 397 -24.95 16.66 1.30
CA PRO A 397 -26.26 15.99 1.30
C PRO A 397 -26.80 15.67 -0.10
N ALA A 398 -26.56 16.54 -1.07
CA ALA A 398 -26.97 16.31 -2.46
C ALA A 398 -26.21 15.12 -3.10
N VAL A 399 -24.94 14.92 -2.73
CA VAL A 399 -24.15 13.74 -3.17
C VAL A 399 -24.69 12.47 -2.52
N GLU A 400 -25.04 12.51 -1.24
CA GLU A 400 -25.71 11.39 -0.57
C GLU A 400 -27.03 11.02 -1.28
N ALA A 401 -27.85 12.02 -1.64
CA ALA A 401 -29.09 11.81 -2.39
C ALA A 401 -28.80 11.17 -3.78
N MET A 402 -27.78 11.65 -4.49
CA MET A 402 -27.33 11.12 -5.78
C MET A 402 -26.88 9.67 -5.65
N MET A 403 -26.10 9.34 -4.60
CA MET A 403 -25.68 7.96 -4.32
C MET A 403 -26.88 7.04 -4.07
N LYS A 404 -27.82 7.46 -3.23
CA LYS A 404 -29.06 6.70 -2.94
C LYS A 404 -29.90 6.46 -4.20
N LYS A 405 -30.05 7.47 -5.05
CA LYS A 405 -30.81 7.36 -6.31
C LYS A 405 -30.16 6.34 -7.24
N THR A 406 -28.86 6.46 -7.50
CA THR A 406 -28.14 5.62 -8.46
C THR A 406 -27.98 4.18 -7.95
N SER A 407 -27.60 3.99 -6.67
CA SER A 407 -27.53 2.64 -6.08
C SER A 407 -28.91 1.97 -6.02
N GLY A 408 -29.96 2.76 -5.77
CA GLY A 408 -31.35 2.29 -5.86
C GLY A 408 -31.74 1.84 -7.26
N LEU A 409 -31.29 2.55 -8.31
CA LEU A 409 -31.46 2.12 -9.69
C LEU A 409 -30.82 0.75 -9.94
N PHE A 410 -29.56 0.58 -9.56
CA PHE A 410 -28.84 -0.69 -9.72
C PHE A 410 -29.54 -1.84 -8.99
N HIS A 411 -29.98 -1.60 -7.77
CA HIS A 411 -30.73 -2.61 -7.00
C HIS A 411 -32.07 -2.99 -7.63
N ARG A 412 -32.79 -2.04 -8.25
CA ARG A 412 -34.05 -2.32 -8.96
C ARG A 412 -33.87 -2.96 -10.32
N ALA A 413 -32.71 -2.72 -10.95
CA ALA A 413 -32.38 -3.36 -12.23
C ALA A 413 -31.95 -4.83 -12.05
N GLY A 414 -31.47 -5.21 -10.86
CA GLY A 414 -31.18 -6.61 -10.51
C GLY A 414 -29.82 -6.92 -10.13
#